data_4670e383f2d634c4bbdaa44f7432f43d
#
_entry.id   4670e383f2d634c4bbdaa44f7432f43d
#
_cell.length_a   1.000
_cell.length_b   1.000
_cell.length_c   1.000
_cell.angle_alpha   90.00
_cell.angle_beta   90.00
_cell.angle_gamma   90.00
#
_symmetry.space_group_name_H-M   'P 1'
#
loop_
_entity.id
_entity.type
_entity.pdbx_description
1 polymer ?
#
loop_
_entity_poly.entity_id
_entity_poly.type
_entity_poly.pdbx_seq_one_letter_code
_entity_poly.pdbx_strand_id
1 'polypeptide(L)'
;MLKFAEFPYVRPDIEAIVAKLGGLTADLKAADTAEKALDAIRGYRDVLIDYMSIRSIATTRYNINTRDPYYLEENKFFNKFGPVVDKAMVEFGEAILACNFIPEIKAEFGDIFITNIQFKAKSMTADVIELMQEENALNAKYQEFNATAQIPFDGKILTVPDINVLMASDDREIRKAAYQALSDFYVKNGEFYDSVYDALVKNRTEQAKRMGLKNYTELGYIRRNRNCFTPADVDVFRKQIAEDIVPAIMKAKQMHLERIGQPAGKIKIYDNDFYFADGNPKTFESADDMMAAAVEVFRELSPETRDYINLMEEGKYYDAPSREGKKVGAYCTGIPAHKAPFVFLNYAGSAADVTTTFHEFGHGFNVFFGRENPNTVLNNSTLDIAEIHSMTMEFMTEGGLHKFFKSEEDVAKQKLSHLEHCLTFLAYGTMVDHFQHIVYDNPELTPAQRNEEWRKLENIYRPFMDFDNIEYYETGRTWQRQQHLFSAPFYYIDYVLAQTIAFQFWAIGTEDFEKSFRMYVDLTKKGGRYTFVDLVRQTGLRVPFEEGSLKFIAEKVMAELNK
;
A
#
# COMPACT_ATOMS: atom_id res chain seq x y z
N MET A 1 -24.69 18.55 -3.45
CA MET A 1 -23.65 17.60 -3.94
C MET A 1 -24.31 16.25 -4.17
N LEU A 2 -23.91 15.47 -5.21
CA LEU A 2 -24.40 14.10 -5.39
C LEU A 2 -23.71 13.16 -4.39
N LYS A 3 -24.47 12.26 -3.80
CA LYS A 3 -23.89 11.17 -2.98
C LYS A 3 -23.27 10.10 -3.89
N PHE A 4 -22.30 9.33 -3.40
CA PHE A 4 -21.67 8.25 -4.18
C PHE A 4 -22.71 7.27 -4.78
N ALA A 5 -23.74 6.92 -4.02
CA ALA A 5 -24.81 6.04 -4.49
C ALA A 5 -25.60 6.63 -5.67
N GLU A 6 -25.63 7.95 -5.82
CA GLU A 6 -26.36 8.69 -6.87
C GLU A 6 -25.50 8.94 -8.12
N PHE A 7 -24.19 8.62 -8.08
CA PHE A 7 -23.33 8.81 -9.26
C PHE A 7 -23.85 8.00 -10.44
N PRO A 8 -24.08 8.66 -11.59
CA PRO A 8 -24.54 7.96 -12.77
C PRO A 8 -23.52 6.93 -13.22
N TYR A 9 -24.00 5.75 -13.59
CA TYR A 9 -23.17 4.71 -14.17
C TYR A 9 -23.81 4.19 -15.46
N VAL A 10 -23.02 4.22 -16.52
CA VAL A 10 -23.36 3.61 -17.80
C VAL A 10 -22.14 2.83 -18.26
N ARG A 11 -22.33 1.58 -18.67
CA ARG A 11 -21.24 0.75 -19.22
C ARG A 11 -20.62 1.49 -20.41
N PRO A 12 -19.29 1.71 -20.42
CA PRO A 12 -18.64 2.46 -21.51
C PRO A 12 -18.59 1.64 -22.79
N ASP A 13 -18.72 2.34 -23.92
CA ASP A 13 -18.42 1.78 -25.24
C ASP A 13 -16.90 1.78 -25.45
N ILE A 14 -16.29 0.60 -25.33
CA ILE A 14 -14.84 0.42 -25.45
C ILE A 14 -14.35 0.72 -26.85
N GLU A 15 -15.11 0.35 -27.89
CA GLU A 15 -14.73 0.61 -29.28
C GLU A 15 -14.68 2.11 -29.56
N ALA A 16 -15.67 2.85 -29.07
CA ALA A 16 -15.70 4.32 -29.17
C ALA A 16 -14.53 4.98 -28.41
N ILE A 17 -14.20 4.50 -27.20
CA ILE A 17 -13.06 5.01 -26.43
C ILE A 17 -11.74 4.76 -27.19
N VAL A 18 -11.52 3.55 -27.66
CA VAL A 18 -10.32 3.18 -28.40
C VAL A 18 -10.20 3.98 -29.71
N ALA A 19 -11.31 4.14 -30.44
CA ALA A 19 -11.35 4.96 -31.64
C ALA A 19 -11.01 6.43 -31.34
N LYS A 20 -11.53 6.99 -30.25
CA LYS A 20 -11.22 8.37 -29.82
C LYS A 20 -9.75 8.52 -29.43
N LEU A 21 -9.18 7.58 -28.67
CA LEU A 21 -7.76 7.56 -28.35
C LEU A 21 -6.89 7.41 -29.60
N GLY A 22 -7.28 6.57 -30.56
CA GLY A 22 -6.62 6.42 -31.85
C GLY A 22 -6.63 7.70 -32.68
N GLY A 23 -7.77 8.43 -32.72
CA GLY A 23 -7.90 9.74 -33.35
C GLY A 23 -6.94 10.77 -32.73
N LEU A 24 -6.93 10.88 -31.39
CA LEU A 24 -6.02 11.77 -30.66
C LEU A 24 -4.55 11.41 -30.91
N THR A 25 -4.24 10.12 -31.03
CA THR A 25 -2.90 9.64 -31.38
C THR A 25 -2.49 10.10 -32.79
N ALA A 26 -3.40 10.04 -33.75
CA ALA A 26 -3.17 10.52 -35.10
C ALA A 26 -3.00 12.05 -35.16
N ASP A 27 -3.84 12.78 -34.40
CA ASP A 27 -3.75 14.24 -34.29
C ASP A 27 -2.41 14.69 -33.71
N LEU A 28 -1.95 13.99 -32.64
CA LEU A 28 -0.66 14.26 -32.02
C LEU A 28 0.52 14.00 -32.97
N LYS A 29 0.47 12.89 -33.73
CA LYS A 29 1.50 12.55 -34.72
C LYS A 29 1.52 13.54 -35.91
N ALA A 30 0.37 14.13 -36.23
CA ALA A 30 0.22 15.13 -37.31
C ALA A 30 0.46 16.57 -36.82
N ALA A 31 0.67 16.79 -35.53
CA ALA A 31 0.83 18.13 -34.97
C ALA A 31 2.06 18.83 -35.52
N ASP A 32 1.85 19.98 -36.17
CA ASP A 32 2.86 20.86 -36.76
C ASP A 32 3.15 22.08 -35.86
N THR A 33 2.38 22.24 -34.76
CA THR A 33 2.55 23.28 -33.74
C THR A 33 2.42 22.69 -32.32
N ALA A 34 3.06 23.36 -31.35
CA ALA A 34 2.95 22.98 -29.94
C ALA A 34 1.48 22.98 -29.48
N GLU A 35 0.68 23.97 -29.85
CA GLU A 35 -0.72 24.07 -29.43
C GLU A 35 -1.56 22.87 -29.90
N LYS A 36 -1.39 22.40 -31.16
CA LYS A 36 -2.06 21.18 -31.61
C LYS A 36 -1.66 19.94 -30.84
N ALA A 37 -0.38 19.82 -30.45
CA ALA A 37 0.10 18.72 -29.62
C ALA A 37 -0.51 18.79 -28.21
N LEU A 38 -0.56 19.97 -27.60
CA LEU A 38 -1.16 20.21 -26.28
C LEU A 38 -2.66 19.92 -26.31
N ASP A 39 -3.37 20.32 -27.36
CA ASP A 39 -4.82 20.03 -27.52
C ASP A 39 -5.10 18.54 -27.63
N ALA A 40 -4.27 17.77 -28.33
CA ALA A 40 -4.41 16.32 -28.39
C ALA A 40 -4.21 15.69 -26.97
N ILE A 41 -3.26 16.19 -26.18
CA ILE A 41 -3.01 15.71 -24.80
C ILE A 41 -4.15 16.13 -23.85
N ARG A 42 -4.70 17.33 -23.99
CA ARG A 42 -5.89 17.76 -23.25
C ARG A 42 -7.09 16.86 -23.55
N GLY A 43 -7.30 16.52 -24.82
CA GLY A 43 -8.33 15.58 -25.25
C GLY A 43 -8.12 14.17 -24.67
N TYR A 44 -6.89 13.68 -24.64
CA TYR A 44 -6.53 12.41 -24.01
C TYR A 44 -6.82 12.43 -22.50
N ARG A 45 -6.42 13.49 -21.81
CA ARG A 45 -6.74 13.71 -20.39
C ARG A 45 -8.23 13.62 -20.11
N ASP A 46 -9.04 14.27 -20.92
CA ASP A 46 -10.49 14.29 -20.72
C ASP A 46 -11.11 12.88 -20.91
N VAL A 47 -10.60 12.09 -21.88
CA VAL A 47 -10.98 10.68 -22.01
C VAL A 47 -10.60 9.87 -20.77
N LEU A 48 -9.42 10.12 -20.19
CA LEU A 48 -8.99 9.44 -18.96
C LEU A 48 -9.89 9.79 -17.77
N ILE A 49 -10.24 11.07 -17.60
CA ILE A 49 -11.13 11.52 -16.51
C ILE A 49 -12.44 10.73 -16.54
N ASP A 50 -13.07 10.63 -17.72
CA ASP A 50 -14.34 9.93 -17.89
C ASP A 50 -14.18 8.42 -17.65
N TYR A 51 -13.22 7.78 -18.33
CA TYR A 51 -13.03 6.34 -18.27
C TYR A 51 -12.63 5.85 -16.87
N MET A 52 -11.68 6.52 -16.22
CA MET A 52 -11.24 6.18 -14.87
C MET A 52 -12.38 6.36 -13.86
N SER A 53 -13.20 7.40 -14.00
CA SER A 53 -14.34 7.63 -13.10
C SER A 53 -15.39 6.53 -13.21
N ILE A 54 -15.78 6.16 -14.43
CA ILE A 54 -16.74 5.10 -14.69
C ILE A 54 -16.20 3.76 -14.13
N ARG A 55 -14.93 3.45 -14.38
CA ARG A 55 -14.28 2.24 -13.87
C ARG A 55 -14.22 2.23 -12.34
N SER A 56 -13.83 3.35 -11.70
CA SER A 56 -13.77 3.47 -10.23
C SER A 56 -15.15 3.27 -9.61
N ILE A 57 -16.22 3.86 -10.17
CA ILE A 57 -17.59 3.68 -9.69
C ILE A 57 -18.01 2.21 -9.75
N ALA A 58 -17.82 1.54 -10.89
CA ALA A 58 -18.20 0.14 -11.06
C ALA A 58 -17.43 -0.78 -10.09
N THR A 59 -16.11 -0.62 -10.03
CA THR A 59 -15.24 -1.42 -9.17
C THR A 59 -15.57 -1.22 -7.69
N THR A 60 -15.81 0.03 -7.27
CA THR A 60 -16.18 0.33 -5.88
C THR A 60 -17.53 -0.28 -5.52
N ARG A 61 -18.55 -0.16 -6.36
CA ARG A 61 -19.86 -0.76 -6.12
C ARG A 61 -19.80 -2.30 -6.10
N TYR A 62 -19.00 -2.90 -6.97
CA TYR A 62 -18.70 -4.33 -6.90
C TYR A 62 -18.03 -4.71 -5.56
N ASN A 63 -17.02 -3.96 -5.12
CA ASN A 63 -16.31 -4.25 -3.88
C ASN A 63 -17.22 -4.09 -2.64
N ILE A 64 -18.15 -3.13 -2.66
CA ILE A 64 -19.16 -2.91 -1.62
C ILE A 64 -20.12 -4.11 -1.49
N ASN A 65 -20.45 -4.75 -2.62
CA ASN A 65 -21.26 -5.97 -2.65
C ASN A 65 -20.87 -6.87 -3.83
N THR A 66 -19.98 -7.82 -3.57
CA THR A 66 -19.48 -8.78 -4.58
C THR A 66 -20.54 -9.76 -5.08
N ARG A 67 -21.70 -9.81 -4.40
CA ARG A 67 -22.87 -10.66 -4.75
C ARG A 67 -23.89 -9.93 -5.63
N ASP A 68 -23.72 -8.63 -5.86
CA ASP A 68 -24.56 -7.90 -6.80
C ASP A 68 -24.32 -8.40 -8.22
N PRO A 69 -25.31 -9.04 -8.88
CA PRO A 69 -25.10 -9.66 -10.18
C PRO A 69 -24.78 -8.65 -11.28
N TYR A 70 -25.29 -7.42 -11.16
CA TYR A 70 -25.00 -6.36 -12.13
C TYR A 70 -23.54 -5.93 -12.04
N TYR A 71 -23.05 -5.54 -10.85
CA TYR A 71 -21.68 -5.09 -10.69
C TYR A 71 -20.63 -6.21 -10.77
N LEU A 72 -21.02 -7.46 -10.52
CA LEU A 72 -20.19 -8.64 -10.83
C LEU A 72 -19.91 -8.73 -12.34
N GLU A 73 -20.93 -8.55 -13.19
CA GLU A 73 -20.76 -8.54 -14.66
C GLU A 73 -19.98 -7.33 -15.12
N GLU A 74 -20.15 -6.15 -14.51
CA GLU A 74 -19.34 -4.96 -14.80
C GLU A 74 -17.86 -5.18 -14.44
N ASN A 75 -17.58 -5.82 -13.31
CA ASN A 75 -16.21 -6.16 -12.93
C ASN A 75 -15.56 -7.14 -13.94
N LYS A 76 -16.28 -8.15 -14.39
CA LYS A 76 -15.83 -9.05 -15.48
C LYS A 76 -15.57 -8.30 -16.78
N PHE A 77 -16.46 -7.36 -17.12
CA PHE A 77 -16.33 -6.51 -18.30
C PHE A 77 -15.01 -5.70 -18.26
N PHE A 78 -14.73 -4.98 -17.17
CA PHE A 78 -13.49 -4.22 -17.06
C PHE A 78 -12.25 -5.10 -17.01
N ASN A 79 -12.31 -6.28 -16.39
CA ASN A 79 -11.22 -7.25 -16.39
C ASN A 79 -10.89 -7.76 -17.81
N LYS A 80 -11.91 -7.93 -18.65
CA LYS A 80 -11.75 -8.38 -20.04
C LYS A 80 -11.27 -7.27 -20.98
N PHE A 81 -11.88 -6.09 -20.90
CA PHE A 81 -11.69 -5.02 -21.88
C PHE A 81 -10.73 -3.91 -21.42
N GLY A 82 -10.45 -3.81 -20.12
CA GLY A 82 -9.45 -2.87 -19.58
C GLY A 82 -8.12 -2.91 -20.32
N PRO A 83 -7.52 -4.09 -20.55
CA PRO A 83 -6.26 -4.22 -21.27
C PRO A 83 -6.29 -3.66 -22.72
N VAL A 84 -7.47 -3.64 -23.36
CA VAL A 84 -7.64 -3.08 -24.71
C VAL A 84 -7.50 -1.55 -24.67
N VAL A 85 -8.11 -0.91 -23.67
CA VAL A 85 -7.97 0.55 -23.44
C VAL A 85 -6.55 0.89 -23.01
N ASP A 86 -5.96 0.09 -22.10
CA ASP A 86 -4.58 0.28 -21.64
C ASP A 86 -3.58 0.26 -22.80
N LYS A 87 -3.78 -0.62 -23.79
CA LYS A 87 -2.97 -0.66 -25.02
C LYS A 87 -3.07 0.66 -25.81
N ALA A 88 -4.28 1.18 -26.02
CA ALA A 88 -4.46 2.45 -26.71
C ALA A 88 -3.83 3.63 -25.97
N MET A 89 -3.83 3.59 -24.62
CA MET A 89 -3.12 4.58 -23.79
C MET A 89 -1.60 4.49 -23.95
N VAL A 90 -1.04 3.29 -24.05
CA VAL A 90 0.41 3.09 -24.30
C VAL A 90 0.78 3.64 -25.68
N GLU A 91 0.00 3.34 -26.73
CA GLU A 91 0.22 3.85 -28.09
C GLU A 91 0.19 5.40 -28.15
N PHE A 92 -0.69 6.03 -27.38
CA PHE A 92 -0.71 7.48 -27.23
C PHE A 92 0.54 8.01 -26.52
N GLY A 93 0.97 7.32 -25.45
CA GLY A 93 2.21 7.64 -24.73
C GLY A 93 3.46 7.56 -25.62
N GLU A 94 3.56 6.54 -26.47
CA GLU A 94 4.64 6.41 -27.45
C GLU A 94 4.63 7.59 -28.45
N ALA A 95 3.44 8.04 -28.88
CA ALA A 95 3.31 9.20 -29.75
C ALA A 95 3.77 10.50 -29.07
N ILE A 96 3.52 10.64 -27.74
CA ILE A 96 4.06 11.78 -26.96
C ILE A 96 5.58 11.74 -26.97
N LEU A 97 6.20 10.57 -26.69
CA LEU A 97 7.67 10.44 -26.64
C LEU A 97 8.34 10.72 -27.99
N ALA A 98 7.64 10.49 -29.10
CA ALA A 98 8.09 10.79 -30.45
C ALA A 98 7.79 12.23 -30.91
N CYS A 99 7.10 13.03 -30.09
CA CYS A 99 6.67 14.37 -30.43
C CYS A 99 7.84 15.38 -30.38
N ASN A 100 7.84 16.36 -31.29
CA ASN A 100 8.87 17.41 -31.32
C ASN A 100 8.66 18.52 -30.27
N PHE A 101 7.53 18.54 -29.57
CA PHE A 101 7.12 19.60 -28.64
C PHE A 101 7.25 19.19 -27.17
N ILE A 102 8.21 18.33 -26.84
CA ILE A 102 8.44 17.86 -25.45
C ILE A 102 8.68 19.01 -24.46
N PRO A 103 9.45 20.07 -24.77
CA PRO A 103 9.64 21.20 -23.85
C PRO A 103 8.31 21.88 -23.47
N GLU A 104 7.45 22.12 -24.43
CA GLU A 104 6.13 22.76 -24.23
C GLU A 104 5.17 21.85 -23.47
N ILE A 105 5.20 20.54 -23.76
CA ILE A 105 4.42 19.53 -23.03
C ILE A 105 4.86 19.50 -21.56
N LYS A 106 6.16 19.50 -21.27
CA LYS A 106 6.68 19.58 -19.91
C LYS A 106 6.30 20.88 -19.20
N ALA A 107 6.29 22.00 -19.90
CA ALA A 107 5.90 23.28 -19.33
C ALA A 107 4.42 23.29 -18.86
N GLU A 108 3.51 22.63 -19.57
CA GLU A 108 2.09 22.56 -19.22
C GLU A 108 1.77 21.43 -18.24
N PHE A 109 2.29 20.22 -18.49
CA PHE A 109 1.90 19.02 -17.74
C PHE A 109 2.92 18.57 -16.68
N GLY A 110 4.13 19.14 -16.69
CA GLY A 110 5.21 18.82 -15.77
C GLY A 110 6.17 17.72 -16.28
N ASP A 111 7.38 17.71 -15.72
CA ASP A 111 8.41 16.72 -16.06
C ASP A 111 8.01 15.29 -15.72
N ILE A 112 7.30 15.11 -14.60
CA ILE A 112 6.84 13.80 -14.12
C ILE A 112 5.92 13.12 -15.12
N PHE A 113 5.10 13.87 -15.84
CA PHE A 113 4.24 13.31 -16.89
C PHE A 113 5.05 12.56 -17.95
N ILE A 114 6.11 13.17 -18.47
CA ILE A 114 6.98 12.53 -19.47
C ILE A 114 7.73 11.35 -18.86
N THR A 115 8.22 11.49 -17.63
CA THR A 115 8.90 10.40 -16.91
C THR A 115 7.97 9.19 -16.74
N ASN A 116 6.73 9.40 -16.30
CA ASN A 116 5.74 8.33 -16.13
C ASN A 116 5.44 7.62 -17.45
N ILE A 117 5.30 8.36 -18.56
CA ILE A 117 5.10 7.79 -19.90
C ILE A 117 6.31 6.95 -20.31
N GLN A 118 7.54 7.42 -20.07
CA GLN A 118 8.76 6.66 -20.38
C GLN A 118 8.83 5.32 -19.64
N PHE A 119 8.47 5.30 -18.36
CA PHE A 119 8.41 4.08 -17.57
C PHE A 119 7.28 3.16 -18.02
N LYS A 120 6.10 3.71 -18.32
CA LYS A 120 4.95 2.94 -18.81
C LYS A 120 5.26 2.28 -20.16
N ALA A 121 5.88 2.98 -21.09
CA ALA A 121 6.29 2.44 -22.39
C ALA A 121 7.30 1.29 -22.27
N LYS A 122 8.17 1.32 -21.25
CA LYS A 122 9.14 0.26 -20.96
C LYS A 122 8.57 -0.89 -20.13
N SER A 123 7.36 -0.80 -19.60
CA SER A 123 6.80 -1.77 -18.65
C SER A 123 6.22 -3.02 -19.31
N MET A 124 5.98 -2.99 -20.62
CA MET A 124 5.31 -4.06 -21.37
C MET A 124 5.67 -4.00 -22.86
N THR A 125 5.84 -5.17 -23.47
CA THR A 125 5.91 -5.35 -24.92
C THR A 125 4.87 -6.37 -25.37
N ALA A 126 4.58 -6.44 -26.68
CA ALA A 126 3.62 -7.41 -27.22
C ALA A 126 4.02 -8.86 -26.90
N ASP A 127 5.32 -9.14 -26.85
CA ASP A 127 5.88 -10.50 -26.66
C ASP A 127 5.67 -11.07 -25.26
N VAL A 128 5.25 -10.24 -24.28
CA VAL A 128 5.03 -10.68 -22.89
C VAL A 128 3.56 -10.70 -22.47
N ILE A 129 2.62 -10.34 -23.35
CA ILE A 129 1.20 -10.28 -23.00
C ILE A 129 0.65 -11.61 -22.50
N GLU A 130 0.98 -12.72 -23.20
CA GLU A 130 0.56 -14.06 -22.78
C GLU A 130 1.12 -14.44 -21.41
N LEU A 131 2.40 -14.12 -21.15
CA LEU A 131 3.02 -14.35 -19.85
C LEU A 131 2.36 -13.50 -18.74
N MET A 132 1.96 -12.27 -19.02
CA MET A 132 1.22 -11.43 -18.07
C MET A 132 -0.17 -12.01 -17.76
N GLN A 133 -0.85 -12.58 -18.74
CA GLN A 133 -2.13 -13.28 -18.54
C GLN A 133 -1.96 -14.52 -17.66
N GLU A 134 -0.91 -15.31 -17.90
CA GLU A 134 -0.55 -16.46 -17.06
C GLU A 134 -0.19 -16.02 -15.64
N GLU A 135 0.59 -14.95 -15.46
CA GLU A 135 0.90 -14.35 -14.16
C GLU A 135 -0.39 -13.97 -13.40
N ASN A 136 -1.36 -13.34 -14.08
CA ASN A 136 -2.65 -13.00 -13.49
C ASN A 136 -3.45 -14.24 -13.06
N ALA A 137 -3.41 -15.31 -13.85
CA ALA A 137 -4.07 -16.57 -13.51
C ALA A 137 -3.43 -17.26 -12.28
N LEU A 138 -2.09 -17.23 -12.18
CA LEU A 138 -1.36 -17.73 -11.01
C LEU A 138 -1.68 -16.92 -9.75
N ASN A 139 -1.77 -15.60 -9.87
CA ASN A 139 -2.17 -14.73 -8.77
C ASN A 139 -3.61 -15.00 -8.31
N ALA A 140 -4.55 -15.18 -9.25
CA ALA A 140 -5.92 -15.53 -8.93
C ALA A 140 -6.00 -16.88 -8.20
N LYS A 141 -5.22 -17.88 -8.64
CA LYS A 141 -5.13 -19.19 -7.99
C LYS A 141 -4.66 -19.10 -6.54
N TYR A 142 -3.64 -18.26 -6.26
CA TYR A 142 -3.16 -17.99 -4.89
C TYR A 142 -4.27 -17.35 -4.03
N GLN A 143 -4.95 -16.34 -4.56
CA GLN A 143 -5.99 -15.62 -3.84
C GLN A 143 -7.20 -16.51 -3.53
N GLU A 144 -7.65 -17.31 -4.51
CA GLU A 144 -8.76 -18.25 -4.36
C GLU A 144 -8.45 -19.31 -3.29
N PHE A 145 -7.23 -19.86 -3.30
CA PHE A 145 -6.81 -20.84 -2.31
C PHE A 145 -6.85 -20.26 -0.88
N ASN A 146 -6.33 -19.06 -0.67
CA ASN A 146 -6.38 -18.40 0.64
C ASN A 146 -7.80 -18.04 1.07
N ALA A 147 -8.65 -17.60 0.14
CA ALA A 147 -10.04 -17.24 0.43
C ALA A 147 -10.89 -18.46 0.83
N THR A 148 -10.50 -19.66 0.40
CA THR A 148 -11.18 -20.92 0.70
C THR A 148 -10.48 -21.76 1.78
N ALA A 149 -9.49 -21.18 2.48
CA ALA A 149 -8.73 -21.86 3.51
C ALA A 149 -9.65 -22.37 4.64
N GLN A 150 -9.44 -23.63 5.03
CA GLN A 150 -10.16 -24.30 6.10
C GLN A 150 -9.16 -24.73 7.18
N ILE A 151 -9.21 -24.07 8.33
CA ILE A 151 -8.28 -24.26 9.43
C ILE A 151 -9.03 -24.91 10.60
N PRO A 152 -8.73 -26.17 10.95
CA PRO A 152 -9.31 -26.81 12.12
C PRO A 152 -8.83 -26.14 13.41
N PHE A 153 -9.77 -25.75 14.28
CA PHE A 153 -9.47 -25.16 15.58
C PHE A 153 -10.60 -25.49 16.57
N ASP A 154 -10.28 -26.14 17.68
CA ASP A 154 -11.21 -26.47 18.78
C ASP A 154 -12.54 -27.10 18.27
N GLY A 155 -12.43 -28.13 17.40
CA GLY A 155 -13.57 -28.86 16.85
C GLY A 155 -14.38 -28.09 15.79
N LYS A 156 -13.95 -26.90 15.39
CA LYS A 156 -14.54 -26.06 14.34
C LYS A 156 -13.61 -25.95 13.13
N ILE A 157 -14.17 -25.57 12.01
CA ILE A 157 -13.40 -25.15 10.82
C ILE A 157 -13.52 -23.64 10.71
N LEU A 158 -12.36 -22.96 10.74
CA LEU A 158 -12.23 -21.51 10.70
C LEU A 158 -11.59 -21.07 9.38
N THR A 159 -11.82 -19.80 9.01
CA THR A 159 -11.12 -19.12 7.93
C THR A 159 -9.84 -18.47 8.43
N VAL A 160 -8.98 -17.95 7.52
CA VAL A 160 -7.79 -17.17 7.91
C VAL A 160 -8.17 -15.91 8.72
N PRO A 161 -9.20 -15.12 8.35
CA PRO A 161 -9.65 -14.00 9.19
C PRO A 161 -10.07 -14.42 10.61
N ASP A 162 -10.81 -15.54 10.76
CA ASP A 162 -11.24 -16.02 12.07
C ASP A 162 -10.04 -16.40 12.96
N ILE A 163 -9.04 -17.08 12.38
CA ILE A 163 -7.80 -17.42 13.10
C ILE A 163 -7.02 -16.16 13.51
N ASN A 164 -6.97 -15.13 12.67
CA ASN A 164 -6.31 -13.87 13.00
C ASN A 164 -6.96 -13.18 14.22
N VAL A 165 -8.28 -13.27 14.38
CA VAL A 165 -8.97 -12.79 15.59
C VAL A 165 -8.48 -13.55 16.84
N LEU A 166 -8.33 -14.88 16.76
CA LEU A 166 -7.82 -15.69 17.88
C LEU A 166 -6.34 -15.43 18.14
N MET A 167 -5.54 -15.11 17.13
CA MET A 167 -4.14 -14.71 17.29
C MET A 167 -3.99 -13.38 18.04
N ALA A 168 -5.03 -12.56 18.13
CA ALA A 168 -5.08 -11.32 18.90
C ALA A 168 -5.78 -11.48 20.26
N SER A 169 -6.14 -12.70 20.70
CA SER A 169 -6.84 -12.97 21.96
C SER A 169 -6.05 -12.45 23.17
N ASP A 170 -6.75 -11.97 24.21
CA ASP A 170 -6.14 -11.63 25.51
C ASP A 170 -5.56 -12.88 26.21
N ASP A 171 -6.11 -14.08 25.93
CA ASP A 171 -5.61 -15.36 26.44
C ASP A 171 -4.40 -15.84 25.64
N ARG A 172 -3.25 -15.96 26.32
CA ARG A 172 -1.98 -16.37 25.72
C ARG A 172 -2.00 -17.79 25.13
N GLU A 173 -2.69 -18.73 25.80
CA GLU A 173 -2.78 -20.11 25.31
C GLU A 173 -3.65 -20.20 24.06
N ILE A 174 -4.71 -19.40 23.97
CA ILE A 174 -5.52 -19.28 22.76
C ILE A 174 -4.67 -18.68 21.62
N ARG A 175 -3.90 -17.61 21.88
CA ARG A 175 -2.99 -17.05 20.86
C ARG A 175 -2.01 -18.10 20.35
N LYS A 176 -1.32 -18.80 21.27
CA LYS A 176 -0.35 -19.85 20.91
C LYS A 176 -1.01 -20.96 20.07
N ALA A 177 -2.17 -21.44 20.49
CA ALA A 177 -2.92 -22.47 19.77
C ALA A 177 -3.34 -22.00 18.37
N ALA A 178 -3.74 -20.74 18.22
CA ALA A 178 -4.10 -20.16 16.91
C ALA A 178 -2.88 -20.05 15.97
N TYR A 179 -1.71 -19.64 16.47
CA TYR A 179 -0.46 -19.66 15.72
C TYR A 179 -0.06 -21.08 15.29
N GLN A 180 -0.26 -22.08 16.16
CA GLN A 180 0.00 -23.48 15.81
C GLN A 180 -0.97 -23.98 14.73
N ALA A 181 -2.26 -23.70 14.85
CA ALA A 181 -3.26 -24.11 13.86
C ALA A 181 -2.99 -23.50 12.48
N LEU A 182 -2.59 -22.22 12.44
CA LEU A 182 -2.18 -21.56 11.21
C LEU A 182 -0.91 -22.18 10.63
N SER A 183 0.07 -22.50 11.48
CA SER A 183 1.30 -23.22 11.09
C SER A 183 0.98 -24.56 10.44
N ASP A 184 0.15 -25.37 11.08
CA ASP A 184 -0.24 -26.69 10.57
C ASP A 184 -0.91 -26.62 9.20
N PHE A 185 -1.76 -25.59 8.99
CA PHE A 185 -2.37 -25.32 7.70
C PHE A 185 -1.32 -25.01 6.62
N TYR A 186 -0.38 -24.09 6.87
CA TYR A 186 0.63 -23.73 5.88
C TYR A 186 1.65 -24.84 5.63
N VAL A 187 2.04 -25.60 6.65
CA VAL A 187 2.93 -26.77 6.51
C VAL A 187 2.27 -27.82 5.64
N LYS A 188 1.01 -28.14 5.90
CA LYS A 188 0.22 -29.11 5.12
C LYS A 188 0.08 -28.71 3.64
N ASN A 189 -0.04 -27.42 3.38
CA ASN A 189 -0.29 -26.90 2.03
C ASN A 189 0.96 -26.25 1.39
N GLY A 190 2.14 -26.45 1.96
CA GLY A 190 3.38 -25.79 1.53
C GLY A 190 3.74 -26.01 0.07
N GLU A 191 3.52 -27.24 -0.46
CA GLU A 191 3.76 -27.57 -1.87
C GLU A 191 2.92 -26.72 -2.84
N PHE A 192 1.70 -26.37 -2.45
CA PHE A 192 0.86 -25.48 -3.25
C PHE A 192 1.49 -24.10 -3.39
N TYR A 193 1.86 -23.47 -2.27
CA TYR A 193 2.49 -22.15 -2.27
C TYR A 193 3.82 -22.15 -3.02
N ASP A 194 4.64 -23.15 -2.76
CA ASP A 194 5.93 -23.32 -3.43
C ASP A 194 5.78 -23.44 -4.93
N SER A 195 4.82 -24.25 -5.41
CA SER A 195 4.58 -24.47 -6.85
C SER A 195 4.07 -23.21 -7.56
N VAL A 196 3.14 -22.46 -6.92
CA VAL A 196 2.61 -21.22 -7.49
C VAL A 196 3.70 -20.16 -7.56
N TYR A 197 4.48 -19.99 -6.48
CA TYR A 197 5.55 -18.99 -6.46
C TYR A 197 6.68 -19.34 -7.43
N ASP A 198 7.04 -20.63 -7.55
CA ASP A 198 8.04 -21.11 -8.52
C ASP A 198 7.59 -20.81 -9.96
N ALA A 199 6.31 -21.05 -10.28
CA ALA A 199 5.73 -20.70 -11.57
C ALA A 199 5.78 -19.18 -11.83
N LEU A 200 5.45 -18.34 -10.81
CA LEU A 200 5.53 -16.89 -10.91
C LEU A 200 6.98 -16.40 -11.13
N VAL A 201 7.95 -16.94 -10.41
CA VAL A 201 9.38 -16.57 -10.57
C VAL A 201 9.86 -16.89 -11.98
N LYS A 202 9.55 -18.09 -12.49
CA LYS A 202 9.90 -18.51 -13.86
C LYS A 202 9.24 -17.62 -14.92
N ASN A 203 7.94 -17.38 -14.78
CA ASN A 203 7.18 -16.55 -15.69
C ASN A 203 7.72 -15.12 -15.72
N ARG A 204 7.93 -14.48 -14.57
CA ARG A 204 8.47 -13.12 -14.44
C ARG A 204 9.90 -13.00 -14.98
N THR A 205 10.73 -14.00 -14.74
CA THR A 205 12.09 -14.07 -15.29
C THR A 205 12.07 -14.14 -16.83
N GLU A 206 11.17 -14.96 -17.40
CA GLU A 206 11.00 -15.05 -18.84
C GLU A 206 10.46 -13.74 -19.45
N GLN A 207 9.55 -13.03 -18.75
CA GLN A 207 9.09 -11.70 -19.18
C GLN A 207 10.27 -10.73 -19.29
N ALA A 208 11.10 -10.62 -18.24
CA ALA A 208 12.27 -9.73 -18.25
C ALA A 208 13.24 -10.09 -19.38
N LYS A 209 13.50 -11.37 -19.59
CA LYS A 209 14.36 -11.87 -20.65
C LYS A 209 13.84 -11.51 -22.04
N ARG A 210 12.55 -11.72 -22.34
CA ARG A 210 11.94 -11.35 -23.64
C ARG A 210 12.00 -9.85 -23.90
N MET A 211 11.91 -9.04 -22.83
CA MET A 211 12.06 -7.59 -22.91
C MET A 211 13.51 -7.12 -22.99
N GLY A 212 14.49 -8.03 -23.02
CA GLY A 212 15.93 -7.69 -23.13
C GLY A 212 16.53 -7.10 -21.85
N LEU A 213 15.87 -7.28 -20.70
CA LEU A 213 16.33 -6.80 -19.40
C LEU A 213 17.22 -7.85 -18.71
N LYS A 214 18.06 -7.37 -17.78
CA LYS A 214 19.01 -8.23 -17.05
C LYS A 214 18.32 -9.31 -16.23
N ASN A 215 17.28 -8.93 -15.48
CA ASN A 215 16.49 -9.80 -14.60
C ASN A 215 15.14 -9.16 -14.31
N TYR A 216 14.30 -9.86 -13.52
CA TYR A 216 13.00 -9.33 -13.14
C TYR A 216 13.08 -8.18 -12.13
N THR A 217 14.16 -8.03 -11.38
CA THR A 217 14.37 -6.86 -10.50
C THR A 217 14.31 -5.58 -11.31
N GLU A 218 14.99 -5.52 -12.46
CA GLU A 218 14.96 -4.36 -13.37
C GLU A 218 13.54 -4.11 -13.91
N LEU A 219 12.84 -5.15 -14.38
CA LEU A 219 11.46 -5.02 -14.85
C LEU A 219 10.51 -4.60 -13.73
N GLY A 220 10.67 -5.15 -12.54
CA GLY A 220 9.87 -4.79 -11.36
C GLY A 220 10.01 -3.32 -10.99
N TYR A 221 11.21 -2.77 -11.00
CA TYR A 221 11.46 -1.34 -10.76
C TYR A 221 10.81 -0.47 -11.84
N ILE A 222 10.90 -0.85 -13.11
CA ILE A 222 10.20 -0.17 -14.21
C ILE A 222 8.68 -0.20 -13.97
N ARG A 223 8.11 -1.36 -13.66
CA ARG A 223 6.66 -1.53 -13.43
C ARG A 223 6.14 -0.78 -12.21
N ARG A 224 6.99 -0.56 -11.20
CA ARG A 224 6.69 0.27 -10.02
C ARG A 224 6.95 1.75 -10.26
N ASN A 225 7.34 2.14 -11.48
CA ASN A 225 7.66 3.53 -11.82
C ASN A 225 8.73 4.14 -10.87
N ARG A 226 9.74 3.35 -10.52
CA ARG A 226 10.84 3.82 -9.66
C ARG A 226 11.78 4.69 -10.44
N ASN A 227 11.43 5.97 -10.51
CA ASN A 227 12.02 6.95 -11.41
C ASN A 227 13.17 7.78 -10.80
N CYS A 228 13.49 7.57 -9.50
CA CYS A 228 14.45 8.43 -8.79
C CYS A 228 15.38 7.68 -7.84
N PHE A 229 15.29 6.36 -7.75
CA PHE A 229 16.20 5.53 -6.98
C PHE A 229 16.38 4.15 -7.62
N THR A 230 17.46 3.47 -7.26
CA THR A 230 17.94 2.23 -7.84
C THR A 230 18.05 1.11 -6.79
N PRO A 231 18.28 -0.16 -7.17
CA PRO A 231 18.60 -1.21 -6.22
C PRO A 231 19.79 -0.87 -5.31
N ALA A 232 20.79 -0.14 -5.80
CA ALA A 232 21.95 0.26 -5.00
C ALA A 232 21.59 1.27 -3.90
N ASP A 233 20.65 2.18 -4.15
CA ASP A 233 20.14 3.10 -3.13
C ASP A 233 19.38 2.33 -2.04
N VAL A 234 18.61 1.31 -2.44
CA VAL A 234 17.90 0.43 -1.50
C VAL A 234 18.87 -0.43 -0.69
N ASP A 235 20.03 -0.80 -1.22
CA ASP A 235 21.08 -1.50 -0.44
C ASP A 235 21.64 -0.63 0.70
N VAL A 236 21.84 0.68 0.45
CA VAL A 236 22.22 1.65 1.51
C VAL A 236 21.11 1.72 2.58
N PHE A 237 19.85 1.76 2.16
CA PHE A 237 18.72 1.75 3.08
C PHE A 237 18.67 0.49 3.94
N ARG A 238 18.81 -0.71 3.33
CA ARG A 238 18.82 -2.01 4.04
C ARG A 238 19.91 -2.08 5.10
N LYS A 239 21.10 -1.55 4.76
CA LYS A 239 22.21 -1.48 5.71
C LYS A 239 21.85 -0.65 6.93
N GLN A 240 21.29 0.53 6.75
CA GLN A 240 20.84 1.40 7.85
C GLN A 240 19.74 0.74 8.68
N ILE A 241 18.78 0.03 8.06
CA ILE A 241 17.78 -0.73 8.81
C ILE A 241 18.46 -1.76 9.72
N ALA A 242 19.41 -2.53 9.22
CA ALA A 242 20.09 -3.56 10.01
C ALA A 242 20.98 -2.96 11.12
N GLU A 243 21.65 -1.83 10.86
CA GLU A 243 22.64 -1.24 11.77
C GLU A 243 22.04 -0.26 12.80
N ASP A 244 20.98 0.49 12.42
CA ASP A 244 20.39 1.54 13.25
C ASP A 244 19.00 1.14 13.82
N ILE A 245 18.12 0.57 12.99
CA ILE A 245 16.73 0.30 13.36
C ILE A 245 16.60 -1.03 14.13
N VAL A 246 17.19 -2.11 13.65
CA VAL A 246 17.10 -3.43 14.32
C VAL A 246 17.60 -3.39 15.75
N PRO A 247 18.73 -2.73 16.10
CA PRO A 247 19.15 -2.57 17.49
C PRO A 247 18.14 -1.77 18.36
N ALA A 248 17.47 -0.77 17.78
CA ALA A 248 16.41 -0.04 18.47
C ALA A 248 15.18 -0.94 18.73
N ILE A 249 14.76 -1.73 17.73
CA ILE A 249 13.67 -2.71 17.90
C ILE A 249 14.03 -3.72 19.00
N MET A 250 15.26 -4.23 19.05
CA MET A 250 15.68 -5.17 20.08
C MET A 250 15.50 -4.59 21.49
N LYS A 251 15.83 -3.31 21.69
CA LYS A 251 15.62 -2.61 22.97
C LYS A 251 14.11 -2.43 23.24
N ALA A 252 13.34 -1.98 22.27
CA ALA A 252 11.90 -1.84 22.40
C ALA A 252 11.23 -3.17 22.78
N LYS A 253 11.67 -4.30 22.20
CA LYS A 253 11.14 -5.64 22.54
C LYS A 253 11.53 -6.11 23.93
N GLN A 254 12.64 -5.67 24.53
CA GLN A 254 12.91 -5.92 25.96
C GLN A 254 11.92 -5.16 26.86
N MET A 255 11.64 -3.88 26.54
CA MET A 255 10.62 -3.09 27.25
C MET A 255 9.22 -3.68 27.06
N HIS A 256 8.92 -4.20 25.88
CA HIS A 256 7.67 -4.89 25.60
C HIS A 256 7.52 -6.16 26.46
N LEU A 257 8.54 -7.02 26.52
CA LEU A 257 8.54 -8.23 27.37
C LEU A 257 8.29 -7.88 28.84
N GLU A 258 8.97 -6.85 29.36
CA GLU A 258 8.75 -6.36 30.73
C GLU A 258 7.30 -5.90 30.92
N ARG A 259 6.74 -5.13 30.00
CA ARG A 259 5.37 -4.60 30.03
C ARG A 259 4.30 -5.70 30.03
N ILE A 260 4.53 -6.81 29.34
CA ILE A 260 3.62 -7.97 29.33
C ILE A 260 3.97 -9.02 30.40
N GLY A 261 4.92 -8.74 31.32
CA GLY A 261 5.30 -9.62 32.38
C GLY A 261 6.02 -10.91 31.95
N GLN A 262 6.71 -10.88 30.80
CA GLN A 262 7.49 -12.01 30.29
C GLN A 262 8.98 -11.85 30.59
N PRO A 263 9.73 -12.97 30.73
CA PRO A 263 11.17 -12.93 30.97
C PRO A 263 11.92 -12.20 29.84
N ALA A 264 13.00 -11.50 30.18
CA ALA A 264 13.91 -10.91 29.23
C ALA A 264 14.46 -11.96 28.23
N GLY A 265 14.59 -11.62 26.99
CA GLY A 265 15.06 -12.52 25.93
C GLY A 265 14.46 -12.19 24.56
N LYS A 266 14.18 -13.22 23.77
CA LYS A 266 13.46 -13.08 22.52
C LYS A 266 11.95 -13.12 22.77
N ILE A 267 11.20 -12.27 22.06
CA ILE A 267 9.74 -12.26 22.16
C ILE A 267 9.16 -13.44 21.38
N LYS A 268 8.21 -14.17 21.98
CA LYS A 268 7.50 -15.25 21.29
C LYS A 268 6.63 -14.67 20.17
N ILE A 269 6.55 -15.37 19.04
CA ILE A 269 5.80 -14.90 17.87
C ILE A 269 4.35 -14.56 18.22
N TYR A 270 3.70 -15.31 19.08
CA TYR A 270 2.33 -15.11 19.54
C TYR A 270 2.17 -14.02 20.61
N ASP A 271 3.28 -13.44 21.12
CA ASP A 271 3.26 -12.30 22.04
C ASP A 271 3.65 -10.99 21.34
N ASN A 272 4.13 -11.04 20.09
CA ASN A 272 4.69 -9.87 19.38
C ASN A 272 3.70 -8.72 19.20
N ASP A 273 2.42 -9.02 18.98
CA ASP A 273 1.35 -8.04 18.75
C ASP A 273 0.40 -7.90 19.97
N PHE A 274 0.79 -8.46 21.12
CA PHE A 274 0.12 -8.34 22.40
C PHE A 274 0.94 -7.42 23.32
N TYR A 275 0.60 -6.13 23.34
CA TYR A 275 1.47 -5.08 23.88
C TYR A 275 1.35 -4.85 25.38
N PHE A 276 0.26 -5.25 26.06
CA PHE A 276 -0.03 -4.92 27.45
C PHE A 276 -0.57 -6.14 28.20
N ALA A 277 -0.09 -6.37 29.44
CA ALA A 277 -0.47 -7.53 30.25
C ALA A 277 -1.99 -7.60 30.54
N ASP A 278 -2.65 -6.47 30.61
CA ASP A 278 -4.10 -6.33 30.84
C ASP A 278 -4.92 -6.23 29.53
N GLY A 279 -4.29 -6.44 28.37
CA GLY A 279 -4.88 -6.43 27.05
C GLY A 279 -4.59 -5.17 26.25
N ASN A 280 -4.67 -5.31 24.93
CA ASN A 280 -4.54 -4.18 23.98
C ASN A 280 -5.75 -3.24 24.11
N PRO A 281 -5.60 -1.94 23.74
CA PRO A 281 -6.68 -0.96 23.86
C PRO A 281 -7.91 -1.37 23.03
N LYS A 282 -9.11 -1.06 23.57
CA LYS A 282 -10.40 -1.40 22.95
C LYS A 282 -11.12 -0.14 22.54
N THR A 283 -11.59 -0.12 21.32
CA THR A 283 -12.35 0.99 20.71
C THR A 283 -13.84 0.66 20.62
N PHE A 284 -14.59 1.42 19.83
CA PHE A 284 -16.00 1.20 19.57
C PHE A 284 -16.25 -0.14 18.87
N GLU A 285 -17.41 -0.75 19.14
CA GLU A 285 -17.90 -1.91 18.40
C GLU A 285 -18.59 -1.53 17.09
N SER A 286 -19.16 -0.32 17.02
CA SER A 286 -19.94 0.18 15.91
C SER A 286 -19.07 0.97 14.92
N ALA A 287 -19.17 0.61 13.63
CA ALA A 287 -18.52 1.36 12.55
C ALA A 287 -19.07 2.80 12.41
N ASP A 288 -20.35 3.02 12.73
CA ASP A 288 -20.95 4.35 12.67
C ASP A 288 -20.39 5.27 13.77
N ASP A 289 -20.21 4.75 14.99
CA ASP A 289 -19.61 5.51 16.10
C ASP A 289 -18.14 5.83 15.79
N MET A 290 -17.40 4.85 15.24
CA MET A 290 -16.02 5.05 14.81
C MET A 290 -15.94 6.16 13.74
N MET A 291 -16.81 6.11 12.73
CA MET A 291 -16.83 7.13 11.68
C MET A 291 -17.24 8.50 12.22
N ALA A 292 -18.19 8.59 13.16
CA ALA A 292 -18.54 9.84 13.81
C ALA A 292 -17.34 10.45 14.54
N ALA A 293 -16.59 9.64 15.30
CA ALA A 293 -15.35 10.07 15.95
C ALA A 293 -14.29 10.55 14.95
N ALA A 294 -14.07 9.80 13.84
CA ALA A 294 -13.14 10.20 12.79
C ALA A 294 -13.50 11.55 12.17
N VAL A 295 -14.79 11.76 11.86
CA VAL A 295 -15.30 13.04 11.34
C VAL A 295 -15.00 14.19 12.29
N GLU A 296 -15.18 14.01 13.58
CA GLU A 296 -14.85 15.04 14.58
C GLU A 296 -13.36 15.36 14.62
N VAL A 297 -12.49 14.33 14.60
CA VAL A 297 -11.04 14.54 14.58
C VAL A 297 -10.62 15.38 13.37
N PHE A 298 -11.07 15.03 12.17
CA PHE A 298 -10.72 15.79 10.96
C PHE A 298 -11.31 17.21 10.95
N ARG A 299 -12.48 17.44 11.58
CA ARG A 299 -13.06 18.78 11.71
C ARG A 299 -12.26 19.69 12.64
N GLU A 300 -11.63 19.13 13.66
CA GLU A 300 -10.88 19.88 14.67
C GLU A 300 -9.42 20.09 14.26
N LEU A 301 -8.84 19.18 13.47
CA LEU A 301 -7.42 19.15 13.17
C LEU A 301 -6.94 20.38 12.40
N SER A 302 -7.65 20.82 11.36
CA SER A 302 -7.33 22.04 10.61
C SER A 302 -8.50 22.51 9.74
N PRO A 303 -8.46 23.74 9.20
CA PRO A 303 -9.41 24.18 8.18
C PRO A 303 -9.45 23.27 6.95
N GLU A 304 -8.29 22.85 6.45
CA GLU A 304 -8.18 22.00 5.27
C GLU A 304 -8.78 20.61 5.49
N THR A 305 -8.51 19.98 6.63
CA THR A 305 -9.10 18.68 6.97
C THR A 305 -10.59 18.78 7.24
N ARG A 306 -11.05 19.93 7.76
CA ARG A 306 -12.49 20.21 7.93
C ARG A 306 -13.20 20.28 6.59
N ASP A 307 -12.65 21.00 5.62
CA ASP A 307 -13.23 21.10 4.28
C ASP A 307 -13.26 19.74 3.60
N TYR A 308 -12.19 18.97 3.76
CA TYR A 308 -12.10 17.60 3.25
C TYR A 308 -13.18 16.69 3.86
N ILE A 309 -13.27 16.61 5.17
CA ILE A 309 -14.20 15.68 5.82
C ILE A 309 -15.66 16.08 5.62
N ASN A 310 -15.96 17.36 5.52
CA ASN A 310 -17.30 17.84 5.16
C ASN A 310 -17.69 17.37 3.74
N LEU A 311 -16.76 17.43 2.77
CA LEU A 311 -16.97 16.85 1.44
C LEU A 311 -17.31 15.34 1.52
N MET A 312 -16.54 14.58 2.32
CA MET A 312 -16.72 13.14 2.49
C MET A 312 -18.08 12.81 3.10
N GLU A 313 -18.49 13.55 4.13
CA GLU A 313 -19.76 13.38 4.82
C GLU A 313 -20.97 13.73 3.95
N GLU A 314 -20.94 14.88 3.30
CA GLU A 314 -22.04 15.34 2.43
C GLU A 314 -22.25 14.38 1.25
N GLY A 315 -21.15 13.92 0.65
CA GLY A 315 -21.17 13.00 -0.49
C GLY A 315 -21.36 11.53 -0.11
N LYS A 316 -21.24 11.18 1.19
CA LYS A 316 -21.14 9.78 1.65
C LYS A 316 -20.07 9.03 0.84
N TYR A 317 -18.87 9.63 0.77
CA TYR A 317 -17.74 9.12 -0.02
C TYR A 317 -16.89 8.12 0.75
N TYR A 318 -17.55 7.29 1.55
CA TYR A 318 -16.93 6.17 2.25
C TYR A 318 -17.93 5.05 2.51
N ASP A 319 -17.39 3.84 2.72
CA ASP A 319 -18.15 2.67 3.19
C ASP A 319 -17.29 1.96 4.25
N ALA A 320 -17.69 2.04 5.54
CA ALA A 320 -16.88 1.59 6.66
C ALA A 320 -17.24 0.20 7.20
N PRO A 321 -18.52 -0.21 7.37
CA PRO A 321 -18.85 -1.47 8.05
C PRO A 321 -18.35 -2.70 7.29
N SER A 322 -17.74 -3.65 8.01
CA SER A 322 -17.53 -5.01 7.51
C SER A 322 -18.87 -5.76 7.43
N ARG A 323 -19.07 -6.53 6.36
CA ARG A 323 -20.28 -7.33 6.17
C ARG A 323 -20.09 -8.44 5.16
N GLU A 324 -20.97 -9.43 5.22
CA GLU A 324 -20.99 -10.55 4.27
C GLU A 324 -21.19 -10.05 2.82
N GLY A 325 -20.39 -10.55 1.90
CA GLY A 325 -20.43 -10.15 0.49
C GLY A 325 -19.64 -8.88 0.16
N LYS A 326 -19.05 -8.21 1.14
CA LYS A 326 -18.12 -7.09 0.93
C LYS A 326 -16.70 -7.62 0.70
N LYS A 327 -15.95 -7.01 -0.22
CA LYS A 327 -14.54 -7.38 -0.46
C LYS A 327 -13.70 -7.08 0.79
N VAL A 328 -12.76 -7.97 1.10
CA VAL A 328 -11.81 -7.79 2.22
C VAL A 328 -10.74 -6.74 1.88
N GLY A 329 -10.25 -6.03 2.90
CA GLY A 329 -9.20 -5.01 2.79
C GLY A 329 -9.75 -3.60 2.89
N ALA A 330 -8.85 -2.62 2.81
CA ALA A 330 -9.15 -1.20 2.79
C ALA A 330 -8.41 -0.53 1.63
N TYR A 331 -8.94 0.55 1.10
CA TYR A 331 -8.29 1.37 0.07
C TYR A 331 -9.00 2.71 -0.12
N CYS A 332 -8.29 3.67 -0.68
CA CYS A 332 -8.87 4.89 -1.22
C CYS A 332 -8.74 4.93 -2.75
N THR A 333 -9.74 5.46 -3.44
CA THR A 333 -9.71 5.71 -4.89
C THR A 333 -10.26 7.09 -5.22
N GLY A 334 -9.77 7.69 -6.32
CA GLY A 334 -10.31 8.91 -6.89
C GLY A 334 -11.40 8.64 -7.92
N ILE A 335 -12.37 9.55 -7.99
CA ILE A 335 -13.41 9.60 -9.04
C ILE A 335 -13.33 10.97 -9.72
N PRO A 336 -12.39 11.13 -10.68
CA PRO A 336 -11.99 12.45 -11.19
C PRO A 336 -13.12 13.29 -11.77
N ALA A 337 -14.06 12.71 -12.53
CA ALA A 337 -15.20 13.43 -13.10
C ALA A 337 -16.13 14.02 -12.03
N HIS A 338 -16.15 13.44 -10.85
CA HIS A 338 -16.93 13.92 -9.70
C HIS A 338 -16.08 14.69 -8.68
N LYS A 339 -14.77 14.84 -8.93
CA LYS A 339 -13.81 15.49 -8.00
C LYS A 339 -13.89 14.93 -6.58
N ALA A 340 -14.14 13.63 -6.47
CA ALA A 340 -14.43 12.95 -5.21
C ALA A 340 -13.40 11.86 -4.93
N PRO A 341 -12.80 11.82 -3.72
CA PRO A 341 -12.20 10.62 -3.18
C PRO A 341 -13.29 9.66 -2.72
N PHE A 342 -12.99 8.35 -2.67
CA PHE A 342 -13.84 7.36 -2.02
C PHE A 342 -12.99 6.45 -1.14
N VAL A 343 -13.33 6.35 0.14
CA VAL A 343 -12.65 5.50 1.13
C VAL A 343 -13.47 4.24 1.40
N PHE A 344 -12.83 3.10 1.19
CA PHE A 344 -13.39 1.77 1.42
C PHE A 344 -12.69 1.14 2.61
N LEU A 345 -13.44 0.74 3.64
CA LEU A 345 -12.97 0.15 4.87
C LEU A 345 -13.68 -1.18 5.16
N ASN A 346 -13.18 -1.93 6.14
CA ASN A 346 -13.81 -3.13 6.67
C ASN A 346 -13.69 -3.14 8.20
N TYR A 347 -14.34 -2.19 8.86
CA TYR A 347 -14.29 -2.04 10.30
C TYR A 347 -14.87 -3.25 11.02
N ALA A 348 -14.09 -3.85 11.92
CA ALA A 348 -14.42 -5.02 12.72
C ALA A 348 -14.40 -4.76 14.24
N GLY A 349 -14.09 -3.55 14.68
CA GLY A 349 -14.11 -3.15 16.09
C GLY A 349 -12.76 -3.25 16.80
N SER A 350 -11.64 -3.26 16.06
CA SER A 350 -10.30 -3.31 16.63
C SER A 350 -9.64 -1.92 16.69
N ALA A 351 -8.67 -1.76 17.60
CA ALA A 351 -7.84 -0.55 17.65
C ALA A 351 -7.03 -0.34 16.36
N ALA A 352 -6.65 -1.42 15.66
CA ALA A 352 -5.99 -1.35 14.36
C ALA A 352 -6.88 -0.74 13.27
N ASP A 353 -8.21 -0.92 13.37
CA ASP A 353 -9.16 -0.31 12.40
C ASP A 353 -9.17 1.22 12.51
N VAL A 354 -8.90 1.78 13.70
CA VAL A 354 -8.76 3.23 13.90
C VAL A 354 -7.55 3.74 13.08
N THR A 355 -6.41 3.06 13.20
CA THR A 355 -5.21 3.39 12.41
C THR A 355 -5.46 3.25 10.91
N THR A 356 -6.09 2.14 10.48
CA THR A 356 -6.46 1.91 9.07
C THR A 356 -7.38 3.01 8.54
N THR A 357 -8.33 3.49 9.37
CA THR A 357 -9.21 4.59 8.98
C THR A 357 -8.42 5.85 8.69
N PHE A 358 -7.51 6.25 9.56
CA PHE A 358 -6.67 7.43 9.34
C PHE A 358 -5.74 7.26 8.15
N HIS A 359 -5.21 6.06 7.92
CA HIS A 359 -4.43 5.71 6.75
C HIS A 359 -5.21 5.99 5.45
N GLU A 360 -6.38 5.39 5.29
CA GLU A 360 -7.18 5.54 4.07
C GLU A 360 -7.71 6.97 3.87
N PHE A 361 -8.05 7.64 4.97
CA PHE A 361 -8.41 9.05 4.92
C PHE A 361 -7.22 9.97 4.59
N GLY A 362 -5.98 9.55 4.89
CA GLY A 362 -4.77 10.23 4.44
C GLY A 362 -4.62 10.20 2.91
N HIS A 363 -4.85 9.04 2.28
CA HIS A 363 -4.96 8.95 0.82
C HIS A 363 -6.08 9.83 0.26
N GLY A 364 -7.25 9.81 0.90
CA GLY A 364 -8.38 10.65 0.50
C GLY A 364 -8.07 12.14 0.58
N PHE A 365 -7.32 12.56 1.59
CA PHE A 365 -6.87 13.94 1.75
C PHE A 365 -5.93 14.39 0.61
N ASN A 366 -5.04 13.51 0.16
CA ASN A 366 -4.23 13.76 -1.03
C ASN A 366 -5.08 13.91 -2.30
N VAL A 367 -6.05 13.01 -2.52
CA VAL A 367 -6.99 13.10 -3.66
C VAL A 367 -7.80 14.41 -3.60
N PHE A 368 -8.22 14.81 -2.39
CA PHE A 368 -8.94 16.05 -2.17
C PHE A 368 -8.18 17.29 -2.64
N PHE A 369 -6.88 17.39 -2.36
CA PHE A 369 -6.07 18.52 -2.85
C PHE A 369 -5.87 18.49 -4.35
N GLY A 370 -5.73 17.32 -4.96
CA GLY A 370 -5.55 17.17 -6.40
C GLY A 370 -6.83 17.36 -7.22
N ARG A 371 -8.01 17.28 -6.63
CA ARG A 371 -9.30 17.15 -7.32
C ARG A 371 -9.67 18.28 -8.29
N GLU A 372 -9.19 19.50 -8.03
CA GLU A 372 -9.48 20.67 -8.87
C GLU A 372 -8.52 20.80 -10.06
N ASN A 373 -7.40 20.11 -10.03
CA ASN A 373 -6.44 20.10 -11.13
C ASN A 373 -6.70 18.89 -12.07
N PRO A 374 -7.25 19.11 -13.28
CA PRO A 374 -7.55 18.01 -14.19
C PRO A 374 -6.30 17.22 -14.63
N ASN A 375 -5.11 17.82 -14.53
CA ASN A 375 -3.87 17.16 -14.91
C ASN A 375 -3.39 16.12 -13.90
N THR A 376 -4.04 16.00 -12.72
CA THR A 376 -3.68 14.96 -11.73
C THR A 376 -3.87 13.55 -12.27
N VAL A 377 -4.81 13.31 -13.20
CA VAL A 377 -4.99 12.00 -13.84
C VAL A 377 -3.82 11.61 -14.75
N LEU A 378 -3.02 12.59 -15.20
CA LEU A 378 -1.81 12.39 -15.98
C LEU A 378 -0.56 12.22 -15.11
N ASN A 379 -0.59 12.81 -13.90
CA ASN A 379 0.53 12.92 -12.96
C ASN A 379 0.27 12.11 -11.69
N ASN A 380 -0.03 10.82 -11.83
CA ASN A 380 -0.16 9.97 -10.66
C ASN A 380 1.16 9.93 -9.88
N SER A 381 1.09 10.20 -8.59
CA SER A 381 2.20 9.99 -7.67
C SER A 381 2.64 8.53 -7.69
N THR A 382 3.92 8.27 -7.49
CA THR A 382 4.42 6.93 -7.22
C THR A 382 3.86 6.41 -5.90
N LEU A 383 3.85 5.09 -5.71
CA LEU A 383 3.24 4.47 -4.53
C LEU A 383 3.96 4.87 -3.24
N ASP A 384 5.28 5.01 -3.28
CA ASP A 384 6.08 5.52 -2.17
C ASP A 384 5.63 6.93 -1.71
N ILE A 385 5.30 7.83 -2.64
CA ILE A 385 4.72 9.15 -2.33
C ILE A 385 3.29 9.01 -1.79
N ALA A 386 2.48 8.13 -2.40
CA ALA A 386 1.10 7.93 -1.96
C ALA A 386 1.04 7.47 -0.50
N GLU A 387 1.95 6.57 -0.10
CA GLU A 387 2.03 6.07 1.27
C GLU A 387 2.58 7.09 2.28
N ILE A 388 3.32 8.13 1.84
CA ILE A 388 3.66 9.25 2.75
C ILE A 388 2.37 9.90 3.27
N HIS A 389 1.38 10.08 2.41
CA HIS A 389 0.14 10.77 2.81
C HIS A 389 -0.65 9.96 3.84
N SER A 390 -0.77 8.65 3.63
CA SER A 390 -1.51 7.75 4.51
C SER A 390 -0.81 7.59 5.86
N MET A 391 0.45 7.16 5.87
CA MET A 391 1.21 6.87 7.09
C MET A 391 1.49 8.12 7.94
N THR A 392 1.66 9.28 7.30
CA THR A 392 1.81 10.54 8.06
C THR A 392 0.50 10.94 8.72
N MET A 393 -0.66 10.74 8.07
CA MET A 393 -1.96 11.07 8.66
C MET A 393 -2.24 10.26 9.92
N GLU A 394 -1.76 9.01 10.02
CA GLU A 394 -1.87 8.19 11.23
C GLU A 394 -1.28 8.91 12.46
N PHE A 395 -0.12 9.55 12.31
CA PHE A 395 0.52 10.34 13.38
C PHE A 395 -0.13 11.71 13.57
N MET A 396 -0.55 12.39 12.49
CA MET A 396 -1.16 13.72 12.59
C MET A 396 -2.51 13.68 13.34
N THR A 397 -3.16 12.54 13.38
CA THR A 397 -4.46 12.36 14.06
C THR A 397 -4.36 11.87 15.50
N GLU A 398 -3.16 11.60 16.02
CA GLU A 398 -2.94 11.09 17.38
C GLU A 398 -3.54 11.99 18.49
N GLY A 399 -3.61 13.30 18.26
CA GLY A 399 -4.26 14.23 19.19
C GLY A 399 -5.76 13.98 19.37
N GLY A 400 -6.41 13.35 18.38
CA GLY A 400 -7.84 13.02 18.37
C GLY A 400 -8.18 11.63 18.91
N LEU A 401 -7.22 10.81 19.31
CA LEU A 401 -7.46 9.43 19.76
C LEU A 401 -8.37 9.34 20.99
N HIS A 402 -8.43 10.36 21.84
CA HIS A 402 -9.37 10.43 22.97
C HIS A 402 -10.84 10.34 22.55
N LYS A 403 -11.18 10.54 21.28
CA LYS A 403 -12.52 10.35 20.74
C LYS A 403 -12.85 8.89 20.43
N PHE A 404 -11.85 8.03 20.32
CA PHE A 404 -11.99 6.60 19.98
C PHE A 404 -11.86 5.67 21.18
N PHE A 405 -11.20 6.12 22.23
CA PHE A 405 -10.90 5.33 23.41
C PHE A 405 -11.52 5.93 24.65
N LYS A 406 -12.01 5.07 25.55
CA LYS A 406 -12.79 5.47 26.74
C LYS A 406 -11.94 6.05 27.86
N SER A 407 -10.65 5.79 27.86
CA SER A 407 -9.73 6.22 28.91
C SER A 407 -8.46 6.83 28.37
N GLU A 408 -7.84 7.74 29.10
CA GLU A 408 -6.51 8.27 28.79
C GLU A 408 -5.44 7.17 28.76
N GLU A 409 -5.64 6.10 29.54
CA GLU A 409 -4.76 4.94 29.54
C GLU A 409 -4.82 4.20 28.20
N ASP A 410 -6.02 3.95 27.65
CA ASP A 410 -6.17 3.33 26.32
C ASP A 410 -5.61 4.21 25.20
N VAL A 411 -5.74 5.54 25.31
CA VAL A 411 -5.10 6.48 24.39
C VAL A 411 -3.58 6.35 24.43
N ALA A 412 -2.99 6.31 25.63
CA ALA A 412 -1.55 6.13 25.80
C ALA A 412 -1.08 4.76 25.27
N LYS A 413 -1.83 3.68 25.56
CA LYS A 413 -1.60 2.34 25.02
C LYS A 413 -1.61 2.32 23.50
N GLN A 414 -2.60 2.98 22.87
CA GLN A 414 -2.70 3.06 21.40
C GLN A 414 -1.49 3.76 20.79
N LYS A 415 -1.09 4.91 21.32
CA LYS A 415 0.08 5.65 20.83
C LYS A 415 1.36 4.83 20.94
N LEU A 416 1.58 4.18 22.08
CA LEU A 416 2.77 3.38 22.31
C LEU A 416 2.80 2.14 21.39
N SER A 417 1.69 1.40 21.30
CA SER A 417 1.62 0.21 20.44
C SER A 417 1.76 0.56 18.96
N HIS A 418 1.16 1.67 18.50
CA HIS A 418 1.32 2.17 17.14
C HIS A 418 2.78 2.54 16.84
N LEU A 419 3.43 3.29 17.72
CA LEU A 419 4.83 3.69 17.56
C LEU A 419 5.76 2.47 17.50
N GLU A 420 5.59 1.50 18.39
CA GLU A 420 6.38 0.26 18.41
C GLU A 420 6.10 -0.62 17.19
N HIS A 421 4.82 -0.70 16.76
CA HIS A 421 4.43 -1.40 15.53
C HIS A 421 5.12 -0.80 14.32
N CYS A 422 5.03 0.51 14.11
CA CYS A 422 5.65 1.22 13.00
C CYS A 422 7.17 1.02 12.97
N LEU A 423 7.84 1.07 14.14
CA LEU A 423 9.28 0.79 14.23
C LEU A 423 9.62 -0.64 13.80
N THR A 424 8.86 -1.64 14.30
CA THR A 424 9.07 -3.05 13.98
C THR A 424 8.77 -3.35 12.51
N PHE A 425 7.79 -2.66 11.93
CA PHE A 425 7.41 -2.78 10.53
C PHE A 425 8.55 -2.42 9.57
N LEU A 426 9.39 -1.43 9.90
CA LEU A 426 10.55 -1.06 9.06
C LEU A 426 11.46 -2.25 8.77
N ALA A 427 11.74 -3.07 9.77
CA ALA A 427 12.61 -4.25 9.61
C ALA A 427 11.91 -5.36 8.79
N TYR A 428 10.64 -5.64 9.08
CA TYR A 428 9.88 -6.67 8.36
C TYR A 428 9.68 -6.32 6.89
N GLY A 429 9.26 -5.10 6.59
CA GLY A 429 9.01 -4.68 5.21
C GLY A 429 10.29 -4.65 4.37
N THR A 430 11.41 -4.25 4.99
CA THR A 430 12.74 -4.30 4.35
C THR A 430 13.16 -5.75 4.06
N MET A 431 12.89 -6.68 4.98
CA MET A 431 13.14 -8.10 4.80
C MET A 431 12.35 -8.67 3.61
N VAL A 432 11.08 -8.31 3.48
CA VAL A 432 10.21 -8.72 2.35
C VAL A 432 10.77 -8.25 1.01
N ASP A 433 11.27 -7.02 0.94
CA ASP A 433 11.90 -6.50 -0.27
C ASP A 433 13.24 -7.18 -0.57
N HIS A 434 14.09 -7.35 0.43
CA HIS A 434 15.39 -8.01 0.28
C HIS A 434 15.25 -9.44 -0.25
N PHE A 435 14.26 -10.17 0.26
CA PHE A 435 13.95 -11.51 -0.23
C PHE A 435 13.65 -11.54 -1.75
N GLN A 436 12.91 -10.56 -2.24
CA GLN A 436 12.59 -10.48 -3.67
C GLN A 436 13.84 -10.25 -4.52
N HIS A 437 14.76 -9.39 -4.08
CA HIS A 437 16.05 -9.21 -4.77
C HIS A 437 16.83 -10.52 -4.83
N ILE A 438 16.96 -11.25 -3.71
CA ILE A 438 17.65 -12.54 -3.67
C ILE A 438 17.01 -13.52 -4.66
N VAL A 439 15.68 -13.62 -4.66
CA VAL A 439 14.97 -14.58 -5.52
C VAL A 439 15.07 -14.23 -7.00
N TYR A 440 14.92 -12.95 -7.38
CA TYR A 440 14.94 -12.55 -8.79
C TYR A 440 16.37 -12.36 -9.35
N ASP A 441 17.36 -12.20 -8.50
CA ASP A 441 18.77 -12.25 -8.88
C ASP A 441 19.28 -13.70 -9.02
N ASN A 442 18.59 -14.68 -8.37
CA ASN A 442 18.88 -16.11 -8.41
C ASN A 442 17.60 -16.92 -8.68
N PRO A 443 17.00 -16.80 -9.88
CA PRO A 443 15.68 -17.37 -10.17
C PRO A 443 15.65 -18.91 -10.19
N GLU A 444 16.81 -19.56 -10.19
CA GLU A 444 17.00 -21.01 -10.11
C GLU A 444 16.88 -21.58 -8.68
N LEU A 445 16.80 -20.73 -7.65
CA LEU A 445 16.63 -21.20 -6.27
C LEU A 445 15.43 -22.13 -6.14
N THR A 446 15.66 -23.30 -5.57
CA THR A 446 14.58 -24.23 -5.20
C THR A 446 13.74 -23.65 -4.06
N PRO A 447 12.49 -24.14 -3.86
CA PRO A 447 11.66 -23.73 -2.73
C PRO A 447 12.38 -23.89 -1.37
N ALA A 448 13.12 -24.99 -1.18
CA ALA A 448 13.88 -25.20 0.05
C ALA A 448 14.98 -24.14 0.25
N GLN A 449 15.71 -23.79 -0.80
CA GLN A 449 16.72 -22.73 -0.74
C GLN A 449 16.07 -21.35 -0.48
N ARG A 450 14.88 -21.05 -1.04
CA ARG A 450 14.13 -19.83 -0.73
C ARG A 450 13.75 -19.75 0.75
N ASN A 451 13.35 -20.89 1.35
CA ASN A 451 13.08 -20.96 2.79
C ASN A 451 14.35 -20.69 3.62
N GLU A 452 15.50 -21.23 3.20
CA GLU A 452 16.78 -20.96 3.85
C GLU A 452 17.17 -19.47 3.76
N GLU A 453 17.01 -18.85 2.59
CA GLU A 453 17.28 -17.42 2.42
C GLU A 453 16.34 -16.57 3.29
N TRP A 454 15.04 -16.89 3.32
CA TRP A 454 14.11 -16.20 4.21
C TRP A 454 14.52 -16.34 5.68
N ARG A 455 14.94 -17.54 6.11
CA ARG A 455 15.40 -17.76 7.50
C ARG A 455 16.69 -16.99 7.81
N LYS A 456 17.60 -16.84 6.86
CA LYS A 456 18.78 -15.95 7.02
C LYS A 456 18.35 -14.49 7.22
N LEU A 457 17.41 -14.01 6.44
CA LEU A 457 16.88 -12.66 6.54
C LEU A 457 16.15 -12.43 7.88
N GLU A 458 15.39 -13.42 8.39
CA GLU A 458 14.80 -13.38 9.74
C GLU A 458 15.87 -13.12 10.80
N ASN A 459 17.02 -13.76 10.69
CA ASN A 459 18.12 -13.55 11.64
C ASN A 459 18.78 -12.16 11.54
N ILE A 460 18.72 -11.52 10.37
CA ILE A 460 19.24 -10.16 10.17
C ILE A 460 18.24 -9.10 10.66
N TYR A 461 16.99 -9.21 10.22
CA TYR A 461 15.98 -8.16 10.42
C TYR A 461 15.11 -8.37 11.66
N ARG A 462 14.96 -9.63 12.14
CA ARG A 462 14.10 -9.98 13.25
C ARG A 462 14.81 -10.89 14.29
N PRO A 463 16.08 -10.58 14.70
CA PRO A 463 16.85 -11.41 15.63
C PRO A 463 16.21 -11.48 17.02
N PHE A 464 15.26 -10.59 17.31
CA PHE A 464 14.49 -10.51 18.56
C PHE A 464 13.33 -11.52 18.62
N MET A 465 12.99 -12.22 17.52
CA MET A 465 11.88 -13.17 17.47
C MET A 465 12.28 -14.56 17.97
N ASP A 466 11.40 -15.18 18.74
CA ASP A 466 11.43 -16.60 19.09
C ASP A 466 10.16 -17.26 18.54
N PHE A 467 10.34 -18.21 17.63
CA PHE A 467 9.22 -18.90 16.99
C PHE A 467 8.68 -20.10 17.78
N ASP A 468 9.23 -20.35 18.98
CA ASP A 468 8.77 -21.35 19.96
C ASP A 468 8.60 -22.77 19.37
N ASN A 469 9.49 -23.15 18.46
CA ASN A 469 9.48 -24.42 17.72
C ASN A 469 8.19 -24.63 16.85
N ILE A 470 7.44 -23.57 16.52
CA ILE A 470 6.31 -23.66 15.60
C ILE A 470 6.85 -23.81 14.18
N GLU A 471 6.65 -24.98 13.56
CA GLU A 471 7.35 -25.46 12.36
C GLU A 471 7.32 -24.46 11.19
N TYR A 472 6.18 -23.91 10.85
CA TYR A 472 6.03 -22.97 9.73
C TYR A 472 6.94 -21.74 9.86
N TYR A 473 7.07 -21.22 11.08
CA TYR A 473 7.88 -20.05 11.37
C TYR A 473 9.37 -20.41 11.51
N GLU A 474 9.69 -21.53 12.13
CA GLU A 474 11.10 -21.98 12.30
C GLU A 474 11.77 -22.35 10.99
N THR A 475 11.02 -22.89 10.04
CA THR A 475 11.55 -23.37 8.77
C THR A 475 11.67 -22.32 7.68
N GLY A 476 11.40 -21.04 7.98
CA GLY A 476 11.55 -19.93 7.05
C GLY A 476 10.53 -19.90 5.91
N ARG A 477 9.31 -20.43 6.16
CA ARG A 477 8.25 -20.50 5.15
C ARG A 477 7.28 -19.33 5.19
N THR A 478 7.44 -18.38 6.12
CA THR A 478 6.45 -17.32 6.36
C THR A 478 6.28 -16.34 5.20
N TRP A 479 7.17 -16.33 4.21
CA TRP A 479 6.99 -15.61 2.95
C TRP A 479 5.76 -16.09 2.17
N GLN A 480 5.34 -17.36 2.33
CA GLN A 480 4.20 -17.94 1.62
C GLN A 480 2.87 -17.23 1.94
N ARG A 481 2.74 -16.63 3.12
CA ARG A 481 1.55 -15.83 3.50
C ARG A 481 1.63 -14.38 3.04
N GLN A 482 2.79 -13.91 2.58
CA GLN A 482 2.97 -12.53 2.16
C GLN A 482 2.42 -12.32 0.75
N GLN A 483 1.15 -11.90 0.66
CA GLN A 483 0.42 -11.75 -0.60
C GLN A 483 1.16 -10.88 -1.64
N HIS A 484 1.87 -9.84 -1.19
CA HIS A 484 2.58 -8.91 -2.07
C HIS A 484 3.67 -9.60 -2.91
N LEU A 485 4.32 -10.65 -2.41
CA LEU A 485 5.30 -11.42 -3.17
C LEU A 485 4.66 -12.07 -4.41
N PHE A 486 3.41 -12.49 -4.29
CA PHE A 486 2.65 -13.11 -5.37
C PHE A 486 2.04 -12.07 -6.31
N SER A 487 1.27 -11.10 -5.79
CA SER A 487 0.41 -10.21 -6.58
C SER A 487 0.99 -8.84 -6.89
N ALA A 488 1.98 -8.37 -6.12
CA ALA A 488 2.49 -7.00 -6.20
C ALA A 488 4.02 -6.93 -5.93
N PRO A 489 4.85 -7.63 -6.74
CA PRO A 489 6.28 -7.72 -6.49
C PRO A 489 6.92 -6.32 -6.43
N PHE A 490 7.89 -6.18 -5.51
CA PHE A 490 8.61 -4.95 -5.21
C PHE A 490 7.76 -3.78 -4.65
N TYR A 491 6.47 -3.96 -4.37
CA TYR A 491 5.65 -2.88 -3.80
C TYR A 491 5.96 -2.63 -2.32
N TYR A 492 6.25 -3.69 -1.55
CA TYR A 492 6.24 -3.64 -0.08
C TYR A 492 7.22 -2.62 0.52
N ILE A 493 8.34 -2.34 -0.16
CA ILE A 493 9.33 -1.35 0.27
C ILE A 493 8.77 0.09 0.23
N ASP A 494 7.77 0.37 -0.61
CA ASP A 494 7.21 1.71 -0.75
C ASP A 494 6.56 2.16 0.57
N TYR A 495 5.89 1.23 1.28
CA TYR A 495 5.40 1.46 2.66
C TYR A 495 6.53 1.79 3.62
N VAL A 496 7.66 1.07 3.53
CA VAL A 496 8.78 1.24 4.46
C VAL A 496 9.48 2.59 4.25
N LEU A 497 9.67 2.98 2.99
CA LEU A 497 10.22 4.29 2.66
C LEU A 497 9.30 5.41 3.17
N ALA A 498 8.00 5.30 2.92
CA ALA A 498 7.00 6.25 3.39
C ALA A 498 6.95 6.31 4.93
N GLN A 499 7.05 5.17 5.62
CA GLN A 499 7.08 5.13 7.08
C GLN A 499 8.25 5.91 7.67
N THR A 500 9.41 5.89 7.00
CA THR A 500 10.55 6.70 7.47
C THR A 500 10.30 8.20 7.35
N ILE A 501 9.51 8.62 6.36
CA ILE A 501 9.09 10.03 6.20
C ILE A 501 8.03 10.39 7.25
N ALA A 502 7.06 9.50 7.48
CA ALA A 502 6.04 9.68 8.51
C ALA A 502 6.68 9.83 9.92
N PHE A 503 7.69 9.04 10.23
CA PHE A 503 8.47 9.21 11.48
C PHE A 503 9.17 10.55 11.59
N GLN A 504 9.66 11.11 10.49
CA GLN A 504 10.26 12.44 10.52
C GLN A 504 9.23 13.54 10.81
N PHE A 505 8.05 13.45 10.19
CA PHE A 505 6.93 14.32 10.53
C PHE A 505 6.50 14.16 11.98
N TRP A 506 6.36 12.92 12.45
CA TRP A 506 6.05 12.63 13.86
C TRP A 506 7.10 13.26 14.79
N ALA A 507 8.40 13.06 14.54
CA ALA A 507 9.47 13.62 15.35
C ALA A 507 9.46 15.15 15.39
N ILE A 508 9.15 15.81 14.28
CA ILE A 508 8.97 17.28 14.25
C ILE A 508 7.71 17.65 15.05
N GLY A 509 6.63 16.87 14.92
CA GLY A 509 5.36 17.10 15.59
C GLY A 509 5.41 16.96 17.10
N THR A 510 6.32 16.13 17.65
CA THR A 510 6.55 16.04 19.10
C THR A 510 7.16 17.34 19.70
N GLU A 511 7.83 18.14 18.88
CA GLU A 511 8.42 19.43 19.27
C GLU A 511 7.50 20.61 18.88
N ASP A 512 6.93 20.58 17.68
CA ASP A 512 6.05 21.62 17.12
C ASP A 512 5.04 20.98 16.15
N PHE A 513 3.87 20.65 16.66
CA PHE A 513 2.80 20.00 15.89
C PHE A 513 2.32 20.87 14.72
N GLU A 514 2.11 22.17 14.97
CA GLU A 514 1.62 23.11 13.96
C GLU A 514 2.61 23.23 12.78
N LYS A 515 3.89 23.25 13.07
CA LYS A 515 4.93 23.25 12.04
C LYS A 515 4.90 21.97 11.24
N SER A 516 4.87 20.81 11.91
CA SER A 516 4.83 19.51 11.25
C SER A 516 3.60 19.36 10.34
N PHE A 517 2.43 19.73 10.84
CA PHE A 517 1.19 19.66 10.09
C PHE A 517 1.20 20.59 8.86
N ARG A 518 1.68 21.82 8.99
CA ARG A 518 1.84 22.74 7.84
C ARG A 518 2.79 22.16 6.78
N MET A 519 3.93 21.59 7.21
CA MET A 519 4.87 20.95 6.29
C MET A 519 4.21 19.77 5.54
N TYR A 520 3.39 18.96 6.23
CA TYR A 520 2.63 17.86 5.64
C TYR A 520 1.60 18.35 4.62
N VAL A 521 0.83 19.38 4.95
CA VAL A 521 -0.14 20.01 4.02
C VAL A 521 0.57 20.57 2.80
N ASP A 522 1.72 21.23 2.98
CA ASP A 522 2.51 21.79 1.87
C ASP A 522 3.10 20.69 0.96
N LEU A 523 3.52 19.56 1.54
CA LEU A 523 3.92 18.38 0.78
C LEU A 523 2.75 17.85 -0.05
N THR A 524 1.56 17.72 0.56
CA THR A 524 0.35 17.22 -0.08
C THR A 524 -0.09 18.11 -1.25
N LYS A 525 0.00 19.43 -1.11
CA LYS A 525 -0.30 20.40 -2.18
C LYS A 525 0.64 20.30 -3.39
N LYS A 526 1.84 19.74 -3.22
CA LYS A 526 2.82 19.54 -4.30
C LYS A 526 2.53 18.31 -5.17
N GLY A 527 1.63 17.42 -4.77
CA GLY A 527 1.34 16.10 -5.32
C GLY A 527 1.51 15.93 -6.83
N GLY A 528 2.09 14.81 -7.25
CA GLY A 528 2.29 14.44 -8.65
C GLY A 528 3.27 15.29 -9.45
N ARG A 529 3.94 16.28 -8.85
CA ARG A 529 4.84 17.22 -9.56
C ARG A 529 6.32 16.88 -9.43
N TYR A 530 6.67 16.05 -8.47
CA TYR A 530 8.05 15.75 -8.08
C TYR A 530 8.26 14.25 -7.96
N THR A 531 9.51 13.82 -8.12
CA THR A 531 9.92 12.47 -7.73
C THR A 531 9.88 12.34 -6.20
N PHE A 532 9.87 11.10 -5.68
CA PHE A 532 9.93 10.87 -4.23
C PHE A 532 11.13 11.58 -3.58
N VAL A 533 12.32 11.42 -4.12
CA VAL A 533 13.55 12.02 -3.58
C VAL A 533 13.47 13.56 -3.59
N ASP A 534 13.02 14.14 -4.70
CA ASP A 534 12.90 15.60 -4.82
C ASP A 534 11.83 16.16 -3.87
N LEU A 535 10.69 15.48 -3.74
CA LEU A 535 9.61 15.89 -2.84
C LEU A 535 10.08 15.91 -1.38
N VAL A 536 10.80 14.86 -0.95
CA VAL A 536 11.36 14.75 0.40
C VAL A 536 12.35 15.90 0.66
N ARG A 537 13.30 16.15 -0.26
CA ARG A 537 14.27 17.24 -0.13
C ARG A 537 13.62 18.62 -0.09
N GLN A 538 12.64 18.87 -0.97
CA GLN A 538 11.92 20.15 -0.99
C GLN A 538 11.03 20.39 0.23
N THR A 539 10.71 19.34 0.98
CA THR A 539 10.00 19.45 2.25
C THR A 539 10.98 19.69 3.42
N GLY A 540 12.29 19.61 3.16
CA GLY A 540 13.33 19.77 4.19
C GLY A 540 13.53 18.52 5.04
N LEU A 541 13.05 17.36 4.59
CA LEU A 541 13.21 16.08 5.24
C LEU A 541 14.44 15.34 4.71
N ARG A 542 14.95 14.38 5.48
CA ARG A 542 16.08 13.53 5.09
C ARG A 542 15.61 12.44 4.13
N VAL A 543 16.37 12.26 3.06
CA VAL A 543 16.11 11.17 2.11
C VAL A 543 16.53 9.84 2.75
N PRO A 544 15.68 8.79 2.72
CA PRO A 544 15.97 7.51 3.40
C PRO A 544 17.25 6.80 2.92
N PHE A 545 17.69 7.10 1.70
CA PHE A 545 18.89 6.50 1.09
C PHE A 545 20.20 7.21 1.49
N GLU A 546 20.13 8.34 2.19
CA GLU A 546 21.31 9.08 2.68
C GLU A 546 21.80 8.46 3.99
N GLU A 547 23.11 8.24 4.12
CA GLU A 547 23.72 7.64 5.32
C GLU A 547 23.37 8.45 6.58
N GLY A 548 23.00 7.75 7.66
CA GLY A 548 22.62 8.33 8.95
C GLY A 548 21.21 8.90 9.00
N SER A 549 20.42 8.81 7.92
CA SER A 549 19.03 9.27 7.90
C SER A 549 18.13 8.50 8.88
N LEU A 550 18.36 7.20 9.04
CA LEU A 550 17.55 6.33 9.90
C LEU A 550 18.00 6.32 11.36
N LYS A 551 19.25 6.61 11.64
CA LYS A 551 19.75 6.73 13.01
C LYS A 551 18.97 7.77 13.82
N PHE A 552 18.68 8.93 13.21
CA PHE A 552 17.84 9.95 13.82
C PHE A 552 16.46 9.42 14.23
N ILE A 553 15.82 8.61 13.37
CA ILE A 553 14.51 7.99 13.65
C ILE A 553 14.62 7.04 14.86
N ALA A 554 15.62 6.15 14.85
CA ALA A 554 15.87 5.22 15.95
C ALA A 554 16.04 5.94 17.29
N GLU A 555 16.86 7.02 17.32
CA GLU A 555 17.10 7.82 18.53
C GLU A 555 15.82 8.51 19.02
N LYS A 556 15.03 9.12 18.14
CA LYS A 556 13.78 9.81 18.51
C LYS A 556 12.71 8.85 19.02
N VAL A 557 12.49 7.73 18.32
CA VAL A 557 11.50 6.73 18.73
C VAL A 557 11.90 6.12 20.08
N MET A 558 13.17 5.75 20.27
CA MET A 558 13.62 5.21 21.55
C MET A 558 13.54 6.21 22.71
N ALA A 559 13.76 7.50 22.45
CA ALA A 559 13.57 8.54 23.45
C ALA A 559 12.09 8.65 23.89
N GLU A 560 11.14 8.43 22.99
CA GLU A 560 9.70 8.43 23.33
C GLU A 560 9.30 7.17 24.09
N LEU A 561 9.72 6.00 23.62
CA LEU A 561 9.41 4.71 24.26
C LEU A 561 9.96 4.58 25.68
N ASN A 562 10.99 5.38 26.03
CA ASN A 562 11.59 5.41 27.37
C ASN A 562 10.90 6.37 28.36
N LYS A 563 9.89 7.16 27.92
CA LYS A 563 9.10 8.01 28.81
C LYS A 563 8.07 7.19 29.59
#